data_578da2ec87586c7d48d08c17fd0187cb
#
_entry.id   578da2ec87586c7d48d08c17fd0187cb
#
_cell.length_a   1.000
_cell.length_b   1.000
_cell.length_c   1.000
_cell.angle_alpha   90.00
_cell.angle_beta   90.00
_cell.angle_gamma   90.00
#
_symmetry.space_group_name_H-M   'P 1'
#
loop_
_entity.id
_entity.type
_entity.pdbx_description
1 polymer ?
#
loop_
_entity_poly.entity_id
_entity_poly.type
_entity_poly.pdbx_seq_one_letter_code
_entity_poly.pdbx_strand_id
1 'polypeptide(L)'
;MVNFELSFPQGTNRPDAFTWYNSFLDEYQIKGYEKLIEKEEYAEKASTLEDKDGLLVRKFDPSIRSSNVKWLIKKPEFKPLFETIAERVLQANNEFWKFDLHSMHEDIQYTEYHAKDKGHYDWHMDLGPGHACYRKLSITINLSDPNDYEGGTLEF
;
A
#
# COMPACT_ATOMS: atom_id res chain seq x y z
N MET A 1 10.05 32.32 -42.03
CA MET A 1 9.42 31.28 -41.18
C MET A 1 9.61 31.73 -39.75
N VAL A 2 8.55 32.03 -39.04
CA VAL A 2 8.59 32.40 -37.62
C VAL A 2 8.52 31.10 -36.84
N ASN A 3 9.60 30.71 -36.15
CA ASN A 3 9.59 29.58 -35.27
C ASN A 3 8.82 29.96 -33.98
N PHE A 4 7.71 29.31 -33.74
CA PHE A 4 6.99 29.38 -32.48
C PHE A 4 7.60 28.39 -31.50
N GLU A 5 8.19 28.90 -30.44
CA GLU A 5 8.58 28.07 -29.30
C GLU A 5 7.50 28.23 -28.22
N LEU A 6 6.72 27.17 -27.99
CA LEU A 6 5.77 27.11 -26.91
C LEU A 6 6.52 26.54 -25.67
N SER A 7 6.98 27.44 -24.82
CA SER A 7 7.46 27.03 -23.51
C SER A 7 6.29 27.01 -22.51
N PHE A 8 5.97 25.84 -21.98
CA PHE A 8 5.09 25.74 -20.82
C PHE A 8 5.90 26.16 -19.59
N PRO A 9 5.35 27.04 -18.72
CA PRO A 9 6.00 27.31 -17.45
C PRO A 9 6.19 25.96 -16.74
N GLN A 10 7.43 25.59 -16.52
CA GLN A 10 7.73 24.44 -15.69
C GLN A 10 7.23 24.80 -14.29
N GLY A 11 6.06 24.26 -13.93
CA GLY A 11 5.58 24.34 -12.57
C GLY A 11 6.68 23.78 -11.68
N THR A 12 7.16 24.58 -10.76
CA THR A 12 8.20 24.21 -9.80
C THR A 12 7.73 23.13 -8.81
N ASN A 13 6.47 22.71 -8.90
CA ASN A 13 5.86 21.67 -8.13
C ASN A 13 5.55 20.47 -9.04
N ARG A 14 6.57 19.65 -9.34
CA ARG A 14 6.28 18.24 -9.57
C ARG A 14 5.85 17.70 -8.20
N PRO A 15 4.66 17.10 -8.09
CA PRO A 15 4.31 16.41 -6.85
C PRO A 15 5.40 15.37 -6.60
N ASP A 16 5.90 15.32 -5.37
CA ASP A 16 6.83 14.27 -4.97
C ASP A 16 6.18 12.92 -5.28
N ALA A 17 7.00 11.95 -5.65
CA ALA A 17 6.49 10.61 -5.97
C ALA A 17 5.80 9.98 -4.75
N PHE A 18 6.13 10.44 -3.55
CA PHE A 18 5.55 9.99 -2.29
C PHE A 18 5.47 11.14 -1.29
N THR A 19 4.63 10.95 -0.28
CA THR A 19 4.56 11.76 0.95
C THR A 19 4.41 10.84 2.15
N TRP A 20 4.72 11.32 3.34
CA TRP A 20 4.56 10.53 4.56
C TRP A 20 3.94 11.37 5.68
N TYR A 21 3.34 10.70 6.61
CA TYR A 21 2.77 11.29 7.82
C TYR A 21 3.28 10.54 9.04
N ASN A 22 3.77 11.27 10.02
CA ASN A 22 4.11 10.70 11.31
C ASN A 22 2.83 10.56 12.16
N SER A 23 2.77 9.51 12.97
CA SER A 23 1.67 9.29 13.91
C SER A 23 0.29 9.29 13.24
N PHE A 24 0.17 8.51 12.16
CA PHE A 24 -1.08 8.34 11.43
C PHE A 24 -2.19 7.73 12.31
N LEU A 25 -1.84 6.76 13.14
CA LEU A 25 -2.67 6.19 14.19
C LEU A 25 -1.98 6.44 15.54
N ASP A 26 -2.76 6.68 16.57
CA ASP A 26 -2.23 6.71 17.92
C ASP A 26 -2.03 5.28 18.49
N GLU A 27 -1.29 5.19 19.58
CA GLU A 27 -0.94 3.91 20.21
C GLU A 27 -2.17 3.11 20.66
N TYR A 28 -3.23 3.79 21.09
CA TYR A 28 -4.48 3.15 21.50
C TYR A 28 -5.20 2.55 20.30
N GLN A 29 -5.24 3.27 19.19
CA GLN A 29 -5.81 2.81 17.93
C GLN A 29 -5.05 1.60 17.39
N ILE A 30 -3.69 1.67 17.38
CA ILE A 30 -2.84 0.54 16.96
C ILE A 30 -3.16 -0.70 17.76
N LYS A 31 -3.09 -0.63 19.09
CA LYS A 31 -3.40 -1.77 19.98
C LYS A 31 -4.83 -2.28 19.82
N GLY A 32 -5.77 -1.39 19.53
CA GLY A 32 -7.15 -1.75 19.24
C GLY A 32 -7.29 -2.57 17.97
N TYR A 33 -6.65 -2.13 16.89
CA TYR A 33 -6.68 -2.83 15.60
C TYR A 33 -5.88 -4.13 15.64
N GLU A 34 -4.73 -4.19 16.31
CA GLU A 34 -3.97 -5.43 16.49
C GLU A 34 -4.83 -6.54 17.09
N LYS A 35 -5.59 -6.25 18.16
CA LYS A 35 -6.52 -7.21 18.78
C LYS A 35 -7.64 -7.68 17.85
N LEU A 36 -8.06 -6.85 16.90
CA LEU A 36 -9.03 -7.25 15.89
C LEU A 36 -8.37 -8.12 14.81
N ILE A 37 -7.19 -7.70 14.37
CA ILE A 37 -6.38 -8.40 13.35
C ILE A 37 -5.94 -9.79 13.83
N GLU A 38 -5.64 -9.96 15.11
CA GLU A 38 -5.31 -11.26 15.69
C GLU A 38 -6.39 -12.32 15.45
N LYS A 39 -7.66 -11.90 15.40
CA LYS A 39 -8.81 -12.79 15.17
C LYS A 39 -9.01 -13.16 13.71
N GLU A 40 -8.36 -12.46 12.78
CA GLU A 40 -8.46 -12.76 11.36
C GLU A 40 -7.54 -13.93 11.01
N GLU A 41 -7.99 -14.75 10.07
CA GLU A 41 -7.21 -15.88 9.58
C GLU A 41 -6.12 -15.41 8.61
N TYR A 42 -4.99 -16.10 8.63
CA TYR A 42 -3.98 -15.90 7.60
C TYR A 42 -4.51 -16.36 6.25
N ALA A 43 -4.26 -15.57 5.23
CA ALA A 43 -4.37 -16.04 3.86
C ALA A 43 -3.36 -17.18 3.63
N GLU A 44 -3.65 -18.06 2.68
CA GLU A 44 -2.60 -18.92 2.14
C GLU A 44 -1.41 -18.03 1.75
N LYS A 45 -0.20 -18.55 1.93
CA LYS A 45 1.09 -17.84 1.78
C LYS A 45 1.03 -16.69 0.77
N ALA A 46 1.59 -15.55 1.12
CA ALA A 46 1.61 -14.38 0.26
C ALA A 46 2.12 -14.76 -1.14
N SER A 47 1.29 -14.55 -2.14
CA SER A 47 1.58 -14.89 -3.54
C SER A 47 1.63 -13.61 -4.38
N THR A 48 2.41 -13.65 -5.45
CA THR A 48 2.37 -12.66 -6.53
C THR A 48 1.42 -13.12 -7.62
N LEU A 49 0.98 -12.19 -8.46
CA LEU A 49 0.20 -12.52 -9.66
C LEU A 49 1.15 -12.56 -10.85
N GLU A 50 1.14 -13.65 -11.58
CA GLU A 50 1.87 -13.81 -12.83
C GLU A 50 0.86 -14.00 -13.97
N ASP A 51 1.07 -13.31 -15.09
CA ASP A 51 0.29 -13.56 -16.30
C ASP A 51 0.91 -14.77 -17.01
N LYS A 52 0.13 -15.83 -17.12
CA LYS A 52 0.51 -17.02 -17.86
C LYS A 52 -0.49 -17.24 -18.98
N ASP A 53 -0.06 -16.93 -20.20
CA ASP A 53 -0.86 -17.06 -21.41
C ASP A 53 -2.21 -16.30 -21.36
N GLY A 54 -2.22 -15.10 -20.78
CA GLY A 54 -3.41 -14.28 -20.61
C GLY A 54 -4.27 -14.67 -19.41
N LEU A 55 -3.82 -15.64 -18.61
CA LEU A 55 -4.48 -16.05 -17.37
C LEU A 55 -3.67 -15.61 -16.16
N LEU A 56 -4.31 -14.84 -15.27
CA LEU A 56 -3.69 -14.44 -14.00
C LEU A 56 -3.66 -15.62 -13.05
N VAL A 57 -2.46 -16.11 -12.77
CA VAL A 57 -2.23 -17.19 -11.80
C VAL A 57 -1.49 -16.66 -10.58
N ARG A 58 -1.86 -17.16 -9.41
CA ARG A 58 -1.12 -16.90 -8.20
C ARG A 58 0.13 -17.76 -8.18
N LYS A 59 1.29 -17.12 -7.98
CA LYS A 59 2.57 -17.82 -7.83
C LYS A 59 3.14 -17.52 -6.45
N PHE A 60 3.46 -18.56 -5.73
CA PHE A 60 4.26 -18.47 -4.54
C PHE A 60 5.74 -18.59 -4.93
N ASP A 61 6.49 -17.52 -4.74
CA ASP A 61 7.92 -17.48 -4.98
C ASP A 61 8.61 -16.79 -3.80
N PRO A 62 9.21 -17.58 -2.89
CA PRO A 62 9.84 -17.04 -1.71
C PRO A 62 11.10 -16.23 -1.99
N SER A 63 11.62 -16.22 -3.20
CA SER A 63 12.74 -15.36 -3.61
C SER A 63 12.26 -13.93 -3.95
N ILE A 64 10.97 -13.78 -4.31
CA ILE A 64 10.35 -12.47 -4.60
C ILE A 64 9.66 -11.93 -3.36
N ARG A 65 8.94 -12.79 -2.62
CA ARG A 65 8.19 -12.37 -1.45
C ARG A 65 8.17 -13.45 -0.38
N SER A 66 8.61 -13.07 0.83
CA SER A 66 8.50 -13.89 2.04
C SER A 66 7.77 -13.09 3.11
N SER A 67 6.47 -13.30 3.26
CA SER A 67 5.64 -12.62 4.25
C SER A 67 4.38 -13.42 4.56
N ASN A 68 3.80 -13.17 5.74
CA ASN A 68 2.47 -13.65 6.10
C ASN A 68 1.45 -12.53 5.85
N VAL A 69 0.27 -12.89 5.39
CA VAL A 69 -0.77 -11.91 5.03
C VAL A 69 -2.09 -12.28 5.66
N LYS A 70 -2.77 -11.28 6.20
CA LYS A 70 -4.20 -11.32 6.56
C LYS A 70 -4.93 -10.27 5.74
N TRP A 71 -6.11 -10.61 5.24
CA TRP A 71 -6.96 -9.66 4.53
C TRP A 71 -8.02 -9.10 5.46
N LEU A 72 -7.94 -7.79 5.72
CA LEU A 72 -8.94 -7.10 6.51
C LEU A 72 -10.05 -6.66 5.55
N ILE A 73 -11.06 -7.50 5.44
CA ILE A 73 -12.23 -7.21 4.61
C ILE A 73 -13.09 -6.12 5.24
N LYS A 74 -13.97 -5.50 4.47
CA LYS A 74 -14.85 -4.40 4.91
C LYS A 74 -15.94 -4.88 5.87
N LYS A 75 -15.54 -5.24 7.10
CA LYS A 75 -16.43 -5.56 8.22
C LYS A 75 -16.72 -4.31 9.06
N PRO A 76 -17.82 -4.27 9.81
CA PRO A 76 -18.16 -3.12 10.66
C PRO A 76 -17.05 -2.70 11.63
N GLU A 77 -16.34 -3.67 12.22
CA GLU A 77 -15.24 -3.44 13.17
C GLU A 77 -14.03 -2.76 12.56
N PHE A 78 -13.76 -2.94 11.26
CA PHE A 78 -12.70 -2.27 10.52
C PHE A 78 -13.14 -0.97 9.82
N LYS A 79 -14.44 -0.67 9.83
CA LYS A 79 -14.98 0.53 9.16
C LYS A 79 -14.23 1.80 9.57
N PRO A 80 -13.96 2.09 10.86
CA PRO A 80 -13.24 3.30 11.25
C PRO A 80 -11.82 3.36 10.66
N LEU A 81 -11.12 2.22 10.53
CA LEU A 81 -9.80 2.16 9.91
C LEU A 81 -9.87 2.53 8.42
N PHE A 82 -10.83 1.93 7.70
CA PHE A 82 -11.04 2.25 6.28
C PHE A 82 -11.37 3.74 6.07
N GLU A 83 -12.22 4.32 6.92
CA GLU A 83 -12.59 5.73 6.86
C GLU A 83 -11.38 6.64 7.13
N THR A 84 -10.59 6.35 8.16
CA THR A 84 -9.37 7.10 8.49
C THR A 84 -8.36 7.06 7.33
N ILE A 85 -8.16 5.88 6.72
CA ILE A 85 -7.28 5.74 5.56
C ILE A 85 -7.81 6.55 4.38
N ALA A 86 -9.10 6.41 4.06
CA ALA A 86 -9.71 7.13 2.94
C ALA A 86 -9.61 8.65 3.10
N GLU A 87 -9.89 9.18 4.28
CA GLU A 87 -9.76 10.61 4.59
C GLU A 87 -8.32 11.11 4.37
N ARG A 88 -7.34 10.36 4.85
CA ARG A 88 -5.94 10.74 4.71
C ARG A 88 -5.46 10.66 3.26
N VAL A 89 -5.88 9.63 2.53
CA VAL A 89 -5.58 9.50 1.09
C VAL A 89 -6.19 10.66 0.31
N LEU A 90 -7.44 11.02 0.58
CA LEU A 90 -8.09 12.16 -0.07
C LEU A 90 -7.40 13.47 0.27
N GLN A 91 -6.98 13.68 1.53
CA GLN A 91 -6.23 14.85 1.94
C GLN A 91 -4.91 14.94 1.16
N ALA A 92 -4.11 13.87 1.16
CA ALA A 92 -2.83 13.83 0.44
C ALA A 92 -3.02 14.04 -1.07
N ASN A 93 -4.02 13.39 -1.65
CA ASN A 93 -4.32 13.56 -3.07
C ASN A 93 -4.70 15.00 -3.42
N ASN A 94 -5.50 15.64 -2.60
CA ASN A 94 -5.89 17.05 -2.81
C ASN A 94 -4.71 18.02 -2.67
N GLU A 95 -3.74 17.67 -1.84
CA GLU A 95 -2.55 18.49 -1.62
C GLU A 95 -1.52 18.30 -2.74
N PHE A 96 -1.20 17.04 -3.09
CA PHE A 96 -0.03 16.72 -3.89
C PHE A 96 -0.35 16.31 -5.35
N TRP A 97 -1.33 15.42 -5.60
CA TRP A 97 -1.44 14.77 -6.92
C TRP A 97 -2.69 15.15 -7.71
N LYS A 98 -3.79 15.41 -7.04
CA LYS A 98 -5.08 15.82 -7.67
C LYS A 98 -5.62 14.81 -8.69
N PHE A 99 -5.40 13.53 -8.44
CA PHE A 99 -6.05 12.48 -9.23
C PHE A 99 -7.56 12.48 -9.02
N ASP A 100 -8.29 12.12 -10.05
CA ASP A 100 -9.72 11.83 -9.94
C ASP A 100 -9.89 10.43 -9.30
N LEU A 101 -10.16 10.40 -8.00
CA LEU A 101 -10.29 9.17 -7.21
C LEU A 101 -11.78 8.86 -7.01
N HIS A 102 -12.21 7.69 -7.44
CA HIS A 102 -13.60 7.27 -7.32
C HIS A 102 -13.89 6.50 -6.03
N SER A 103 -13.02 5.61 -5.62
CA SER A 103 -13.26 4.73 -4.48
C SER A 103 -12.02 3.96 -4.04
N MET A 104 -12.10 3.42 -2.84
CA MET A 104 -11.17 2.43 -2.30
C MET A 104 -11.86 1.06 -2.37
N HIS A 105 -11.61 0.32 -3.45
CA HIS A 105 -12.28 -0.97 -3.70
C HIS A 105 -11.65 -2.13 -2.95
N GLU A 106 -10.33 -2.09 -2.76
CA GLU A 106 -9.57 -3.20 -2.22
C GLU A 106 -9.72 -3.31 -0.70
N ASP A 107 -9.55 -4.52 -0.22
CA ASP A 107 -9.41 -4.79 1.20
C ASP A 107 -8.01 -4.39 1.66
N ILE A 108 -7.85 -4.16 2.98
CA ILE A 108 -6.56 -3.83 3.54
C ILE A 108 -5.75 -5.10 3.71
N GLN A 109 -4.52 -5.10 3.21
CA GLN A 109 -3.58 -6.18 3.42
C GLN A 109 -2.75 -5.90 4.68
N TYR A 110 -2.95 -6.66 5.73
CA TYR A 110 -2.05 -6.71 6.87
C TYR A 110 -0.93 -7.69 6.57
N THR A 111 0.31 -7.26 6.71
CA THR A 111 1.47 -8.06 6.33
C THR A 111 2.48 -8.12 7.46
N GLU A 112 2.98 -9.33 7.73
CA GLU A 112 4.05 -9.58 8.68
C GLU A 112 5.30 -10.07 7.94
N TYR A 113 6.42 -9.42 8.23
CA TYR A 113 7.75 -9.81 7.76
C TYR A 113 8.57 -10.29 8.94
N HIS A 114 8.83 -11.58 9.02
CA HIS A 114 9.56 -12.17 10.14
C HIS A 114 11.05 -12.29 9.83
N ALA A 115 11.90 -11.82 10.75
CA ALA A 115 13.37 -11.89 10.60
C ALA A 115 13.88 -13.34 10.45
N LYS A 116 13.27 -14.30 11.18
CA LYS A 116 13.59 -15.73 11.09
C LYS A 116 13.42 -16.31 9.68
N ASP A 117 12.50 -15.76 8.90
CA ASP A 117 12.15 -16.19 7.55
C ASP A 117 12.81 -15.28 6.49
N LYS A 118 13.69 -14.35 6.92
CA LYS A 118 14.26 -13.29 6.08
C LYS A 118 13.17 -12.56 5.30
N GLY A 119 12.11 -12.16 6.02
CA GLY A 119 10.92 -11.55 5.45
C GLY A 119 11.26 -10.36 4.55
N HIS A 120 10.76 -10.38 3.33
CA HIS A 120 10.99 -9.34 2.33
C HIS A 120 9.91 -9.34 1.26
N TYR A 121 9.88 -8.28 0.49
CA TYR A 121 9.19 -8.19 -0.79
C TYR A 121 10.09 -7.40 -1.73
N ASP A 122 10.50 -8.02 -2.81
CA ASP A 122 11.42 -7.44 -3.78
C ASP A 122 10.76 -6.32 -4.59
N TRP A 123 11.54 -5.60 -5.37
CA TRP A 123 11.09 -4.53 -6.24
C TRP A 123 9.92 -4.98 -7.11
N HIS A 124 8.85 -4.24 -7.06
CA HIS A 124 7.63 -4.53 -7.81
C HIS A 124 6.86 -3.24 -8.11
N MET A 125 5.89 -3.35 -8.98
CA MET A 125 4.91 -2.31 -9.21
C MET A 125 3.58 -2.72 -8.59
N ASP A 126 2.92 -1.78 -7.93
CA ASP A 126 1.57 -1.99 -7.41
C ASP A 126 0.51 -1.98 -8.52
N LEU A 127 0.85 -1.40 -9.67
CA LEU A 127 0.05 -1.52 -10.89
C LEU A 127 0.20 -2.91 -11.48
N GLY A 128 -0.91 -3.48 -11.90
CA GLY A 128 -0.93 -4.81 -12.49
C GLY A 128 -2.17 -5.05 -13.33
N PRO A 129 -2.35 -6.24 -13.85
CA PRO A 129 -3.54 -6.62 -14.60
C PRO A 129 -4.80 -6.73 -13.71
N GLY A 130 -5.97 -6.80 -14.34
CA GLY A 130 -7.24 -6.86 -13.63
C GLY A 130 -7.56 -5.57 -12.87
N HIS A 131 -8.05 -5.67 -11.64
CA HIS A 131 -8.40 -4.50 -10.83
C HIS A 131 -7.20 -3.62 -10.45
N ALA A 132 -6.01 -4.18 -10.39
CA ALA A 132 -4.81 -3.44 -10.04
C ALA A 132 -4.42 -2.37 -11.07
N CYS A 133 -4.93 -2.42 -12.31
CA CYS A 133 -4.69 -1.40 -13.32
C CYS A 133 -5.34 -0.04 -13.00
N TYR A 134 -6.32 -0.02 -12.09
CA TYR A 134 -7.02 1.21 -11.68
C TYR A 134 -6.38 1.91 -10.48
N ARG A 135 -5.38 1.30 -9.85
CA ARG A 135 -4.68 1.91 -8.71
C ARG A 135 -4.01 3.20 -9.12
N LYS A 136 -4.25 4.26 -8.37
CA LYS A 136 -3.63 5.59 -8.57
C LYS A 136 -2.68 5.93 -7.44
N LEU A 137 -3.01 5.48 -6.23
CA LEU A 137 -2.23 5.70 -5.02
C LEU A 137 -2.14 4.39 -4.26
N SER A 138 -0.97 4.13 -3.70
CA SER A 138 -0.73 3.06 -2.73
C SER A 138 -0.38 3.68 -1.39
N ILE A 139 -0.78 3.04 -0.31
CA ILE A 139 -0.48 3.46 1.05
C ILE A 139 0.13 2.30 1.82
N THR A 140 1.19 2.60 2.54
CA THR A 140 1.78 1.69 3.52
C THR A 140 1.73 2.34 4.90
N ILE A 141 1.29 1.59 5.91
CA ILE A 141 1.22 2.03 7.29
C ILE A 141 2.09 1.10 8.11
N ASN A 142 3.17 1.62 8.68
CA ASN A 142 3.99 0.84 9.61
C ASN A 142 3.33 0.85 10.99
N LEU A 143 3.06 -0.33 11.52
CA LEU A 143 2.44 -0.53 12.84
C LEU A 143 3.47 -0.92 13.90
N SER A 144 4.65 -1.43 13.50
CA SER A 144 5.67 -1.88 14.43
C SER A 144 6.39 -0.70 15.09
N ASP A 145 6.71 -0.83 16.38
CA ASP A 145 7.59 0.13 17.05
C ASP A 145 8.99 0.07 16.39
N PRO A 146 9.57 1.20 16.01
CA PRO A 146 10.89 1.25 15.37
C PRO A 146 12.03 0.72 16.26
N ASN A 147 11.80 0.57 17.57
CA ASN A 147 12.77 -0.02 18.48
C ASN A 147 12.73 -1.55 18.53
N ASP A 148 11.71 -2.17 17.94
CA ASP A 148 11.49 -3.62 18.00
C ASP A 148 12.13 -4.37 16.84
N TYR A 149 12.68 -3.66 15.84
CA TYR A 149 13.27 -4.30 14.66
C TYR A 149 14.43 -3.50 14.06
N GLU A 150 15.26 -4.20 13.30
CA GLU A 150 16.31 -3.62 12.46
C GLU A 150 16.07 -3.99 11.00
N GLY A 151 16.41 -3.09 10.08
CA GLY A 151 16.12 -3.28 8.66
C GLY A 151 14.66 -2.92 8.32
N GLY A 152 14.03 -3.68 7.42
CA GLY A 152 12.66 -3.44 6.99
C GLY A 152 12.49 -2.13 6.21
N THR A 153 13.54 -1.71 5.50
CA THR A 153 13.54 -0.47 4.71
C THR A 153 12.49 -0.55 3.59
N LEU A 154 11.67 0.49 3.48
CA LEU A 154 10.80 0.71 2.34
C LEU A 154 11.52 1.61 1.35
N GLU A 155 11.66 1.16 0.11
CA GLU A 155 12.39 1.85 -0.95
C GLU A 155 11.46 2.18 -2.12
N PHE A 156 11.68 3.36 -2.75
CA PHE A 156 10.90 3.88 -3.90
C PHE A 156 11.81 4.22 -5.07
#